data_a8f7edb37985fcc6dc6ccf96aa86af11
#
_entry.id   a8f7edb37985fcc6dc6ccf96aa86af11
#
_cell.length_a   1.000
_cell.length_b   1.000
_cell.length_c   1.000
_cell.angle_alpha   90.00
_cell.angle_beta   90.00
_cell.angle_gamma   90.00
#
_symmetry.space_group_name_H-M   'P 1'
#
loop_
_entity.id
_entity.type
_entity.pdbx_description
1 polymer ?
#
loop_
_entity_poly.entity_id
_entity_poly.type
_entity_poly.pdbx_seq_one_letter_code
_entity_poly.pdbx_strand_id
1 'polypeptide(L)'
;IITAESPDVLHDLQADITKQDYYKDKKFIISFEAVNKGDIQSFIEKNKRDLLDEKLSGIIFIPDEAIKNKELNFYSKNPRNSILFNRIDDNINNILIGHYFKERKLSGEDISFATQKVNFKELKVSESDSIKEEGAGNMIASFLFTFLLYFSLVLFGSSILNSVIEEKSNRIVEVLLSSLDSTELLTGKILGSAITGILQMAIWLIPVFVLVTTSLFVLPQEFILSISVSQLLFFLLNYFIALVTFMGLYAAVGSIFTNAQDAQSGLWPVLMLIMIPFFISIGLISNPNNGIARIASMLPFAALIVMPARMAIMEVPVWQFILSLAVNLITLFLIFPISGKIYRIGILSTGKKPQWSEVIKWVKYKY
;
A
#
# COMPACT_ATOMS: atom_id res chain seq x y z
N ILE A 1 -29.93 -0.73 17.54
CA ILE A 1 -30.44 -0.53 18.91
C ILE A 1 -29.40 -1.11 19.87
N ILE A 2 -29.10 -0.40 20.94
CA ILE A 2 -28.28 -0.91 22.05
C ILE A 2 -29.22 -1.17 23.22
N THR A 3 -29.21 -2.38 23.73
CA THR A 3 -30.02 -2.79 24.87
C THR A 3 -29.14 -3.34 25.97
N ALA A 4 -29.46 -3.06 27.22
CA ALA A 4 -28.77 -3.61 28.37
C ALA A 4 -29.79 -4.08 29.43
N GLU A 5 -29.39 -5.11 30.19
CA GLU A 5 -30.16 -5.62 31.31
C GLU A 5 -30.11 -4.62 32.49
N SER A 6 -28.91 -4.08 32.76
CA SER A 6 -28.72 -3.02 33.78
C SER A 6 -29.04 -1.64 33.19
N PRO A 7 -30.01 -0.89 33.81
CA PRO A 7 -30.32 0.48 33.43
C PRO A 7 -29.15 1.44 33.63
N ASP A 8 -28.28 1.20 34.62
CA ASP A 8 -27.13 2.06 34.92
C ASP A 8 -26.07 1.96 33.79
N VAL A 9 -25.77 0.74 33.32
CA VAL A 9 -24.87 0.50 32.20
C VAL A 9 -25.41 1.18 30.93
N LEU A 10 -26.72 1.08 30.70
CA LEU A 10 -27.35 1.68 29.53
C LEU A 10 -27.28 3.21 29.57
N HIS A 11 -27.54 3.81 30.75
CA HIS A 11 -27.49 5.25 30.97
C HIS A 11 -26.08 5.81 30.73
N ASP A 12 -25.06 5.14 31.28
CA ASP A 12 -23.66 5.55 31.13
C ASP A 12 -23.19 5.40 29.66
N LEU A 13 -23.60 4.33 28.97
CA LEU A 13 -23.35 4.14 27.54
C LEU A 13 -24.01 5.24 26.70
N GLN A 14 -25.28 5.56 26.99
CA GLN A 14 -25.98 6.62 26.29
C GLN A 14 -25.27 7.97 26.48
N ALA A 15 -24.85 8.28 27.70
CA ALA A 15 -24.16 9.52 28.03
C ALA A 15 -22.79 9.63 27.33
N ASP A 16 -22.08 8.51 27.13
CA ASP A 16 -20.78 8.48 26.47
C ASP A 16 -20.90 8.51 24.94
N ILE A 17 -21.74 7.67 24.37
CA ILE A 17 -21.91 7.56 22.90
C ILE A 17 -22.49 8.85 22.31
N THR A 18 -23.41 9.54 23.03
CA THR A 18 -23.99 10.80 22.53
C THR A 18 -22.99 11.96 22.46
N LYS A 19 -21.83 11.85 23.10
CA LYS A 19 -20.75 12.85 23.03
C LYS A 19 -19.85 12.64 21.80
N GLN A 20 -19.88 11.47 21.21
CA GLN A 20 -19.00 11.12 20.10
C GLN A 20 -19.40 11.83 18.80
N ASP A 21 -18.40 12.17 17.98
CA ASP A 21 -18.62 12.94 16.74
C ASP A 21 -19.47 12.17 15.72
N TYR A 22 -19.29 10.83 15.63
CA TYR A 22 -20.09 10.01 14.73
C TYR A 22 -21.58 9.95 15.06
N TYR A 23 -21.95 10.19 16.32
CA TYR A 23 -23.35 10.33 16.75
C TYR A 23 -23.89 11.72 16.40
N LYS A 24 -23.10 12.78 16.64
CA LYS A 24 -23.47 14.18 16.32
C LYS A 24 -23.67 14.40 14.81
N ASP A 25 -22.85 13.77 13.97
CA ASP A 25 -22.94 13.86 12.51
C ASP A 25 -24.16 13.15 11.92
N LYS A 26 -25.03 12.54 12.75
CA LYS A 26 -26.23 11.77 12.34
C LYS A 26 -25.94 10.68 11.27
N LYS A 27 -24.71 10.24 11.16
CA LYS A 27 -24.35 9.10 10.28
C LYS A 27 -24.95 7.79 10.76
N PHE A 28 -25.21 7.67 12.07
CA PHE A 28 -25.85 6.52 12.69
C PHE A 28 -26.90 6.98 13.66
N ILE A 29 -28.10 6.40 13.56
CA ILE A 29 -29.18 6.59 14.53
C ILE A 29 -29.07 5.42 15.51
N ILE A 30 -28.68 5.71 16.75
CA ILE A 30 -28.56 4.71 17.81
C ILE A 30 -29.68 4.97 18.82
N SER A 31 -30.54 3.98 19.04
CA SER A 31 -31.55 3.99 20.11
C SER A 31 -31.11 3.10 21.27
N PHE A 32 -31.51 3.48 22.47
CA PHE A 32 -31.16 2.81 23.72
C PHE A 32 -32.44 2.36 24.42
N GLU A 33 -32.57 1.07 24.73
CA GLU A 33 -33.72 0.48 25.36
C GLU A 33 -33.30 -0.52 26.44
N ALA A 34 -33.86 -0.42 27.65
CA ALA A 34 -33.61 -1.41 28.69
C ALA A 34 -34.47 -2.65 28.45
N VAL A 35 -33.82 -3.83 28.38
CA VAL A 35 -34.50 -5.11 28.10
C VAL A 35 -33.93 -6.17 29.03
N ASN A 36 -34.80 -6.84 29.79
CA ASN A 36 -34.40 -7.96 30.64
C ASN A 36 -34.00 -9.19 29.78
N LYS A 37 -33.13 -10.03 30.34
CA LYS A 37 -32.67 -11.26 29.67
C LYS A 37 -33.82 -12.19 29.24
N GLY A 38 -34.90 -12.26 30.07
CA GLY A 38 -36.10 -13.06 29.75
C GLY A 38 -36.94 -12.53 28.60
N ASP A 39 -36.87 -11.22 28.32
CA ASP A 39 -37.72 -10.53 27.34
C ASP A 39 -36.98 -10.29 26.00
N ILE A 40 -35.69 -10.58 25.94
CA ILE A 40 -34.88 -10.29 24.74
C ILE A 40 -35.41 -11.00 23.49
N GLN A 41 -35.95 -12.21 23.62
CA GLN A 41 -36.42 -12.99 22.51
C GLN A 41 -37.70 -12.39 21.92
N SER A 42 -38.61 -11.93 22.76
CA SER A 42 -39.82 -11.20 22.35
C SER A 42 -39.48 -9.83 21.75
N PHE A 43 -38.44 -9.18 22.25
CA PHE A 43 -37.94 -7.92 21.72
C PHE A 43 -37.34 -8.10 20.31
N ILE A 44 -36.58 -9.18 20.09
CA ILE A 44 -36.04 -9.52 18.77
C ILE A 44 -37.17 -9.85 17.79
N GLU A 45 -38.13 -10.65 18.19
CA GLU A 45 -39.30 -11.00 17.33
C GLU A 45 -40.07 -9.75 16.91
N LYS A 46 -40.27 -8.79 17.83
CA LYS A 46 -40.92 -7.50 17.54
C LYS A 46 -40.19 -6.70 16.47
N ASN A 47 -38.84 -6.70 16.49
CA ASN A 47 -37.99 -5.93 15.58
C ASN A 47 -37.49 -6.76 14.38
N LYS A 48 -37.86 -8.03 14.27
CA LYS A 48 -37.38 -8.98 13.25
C LYS A 48 -37.61 -8.49 11.83
N ARG A 49 -38.76 -7.90 11.56
CA ARG A 49 -39.12 -7.38 10.24
C ARG A 49 -38.17 -6.26 9.82
N ASP A 50 -37.86 -5.32 10.71
CA ASP A 50 -36.96 -4.20 10.44
C ASP A 50 -35.49 -4.65 10.31
N LEU A 51 -35.10 -5.72 11.02
CA LEU A 51 -33.78 -6.37 10.82
C LEU A 51 -33.67 -7.04 9.45
N LEU A 52 -34.70 -7.77 9.03
CA LEU A 52 -34.72 -8.48 7.73
C LEU A 52 -34.83 -7.51 6.55
N ASP A 53 -35.58 -6.41 6.70
CA ASP A 53 -35.72 -5.35 5.70
C ASP A 53 -34.53 -4.39 5.68
N GLU A 54 -33.48 -4.63 6.51
CA GLU A 54 -32.28 -3.79 6.65
C GLU A 54 -32.55 -2.33 7.07
N LYS A 55 -33.75 -2.03 7.58
CA LYS A 55 -34.08 -0.74 8.20
C LYS A 55 -33.36 -0.57 9.54
N LEU A 56 -33.12 -1.69 10.23
CA LEU A 56 -32.36 -1.78 11.46
C LEU A 56 -31.08 -2.58 11.19
N SER A 57 -29.92 -1.96 11.39
CA SER A 57 -28.61 -2.58 11.16
C SER A 57 -28.29 -3.70 12.15
N GLY A 58 -28.82 -3.61 13.39
CA GLY A 58 -28.62 -4.64 14.40
C GLY A 58 -29.08 -4.23 15.78
N ILE A 59 -29.16 -5.21 16.68
CA ILE A 59 -29.47 -5.08 18.10
C ILE A 59 -28.29 -5.63 18.89
N ILE A 60 -27.70 -4.82 19.76
CA ILE A 60 -26.66 -5.24 20.72
C ILE A 60 -27.35 -5.45 22.05
N PHE A 61 -27.24 -6.61 22.64
CA PHE A 61 -27.73 -6.92 23.98
C PHE A 61 -26.56 -7.13 24.93
N ILE A 62 -26.55 -6.39 26.01
CA ILE A 62 -25.54 -6.40 27.08
C ILE A 62 -26.17 -7.02 28.32
N PRO A 63 -25.95 -8.33 28.58
CA PRO A 63 -26.41 -8.97 29.82
C PRO A 63 -25.57 -8.50 31.01
N ASP A 64 -26.10 -8.59 32.23
CA ASP A 64 -25.36 -8.24 33.45
C ASP A 64 -24.07 -9.08 33.60
N GLU A 65 -24.08 -10.30 33.10
CA GLU A 65 -22.90 -11.19 33.06
C GLU A 65 -21.74 -10.61 32.23
N ALA A 66 -22.05 -9.72 31.27
CA ALA A 66 -21.04 -9.08 30.40
C ALA A 66 -20.05 -8.22 31.19
N ILE A 67 -20.44 -7.71 32.37
CA ILE A 67 -19.53 -6.99 33.28
C ILE A 67 -18.37 -7.90 33.73
N LYS A 68 -18.57 -9.23 33.81
CA LYS A 68 -17.56 -10.21 34.27
C LYS A 68 -16.85 -10.92 33.14
N ASN A 69 -17.59 -11.35 32.11
CA ASN A 69 -17.07 -12.19 31.01
C ASN A 69 -16.81 -11.43 29.72
N LYS A 70 -17.28 -10.17 29.62
CA LYS A 70 -17.18 -9.32 28.42
C LYS A 70 -17.80 -9.94 27.15
N GLU A 71 -18.79 -10.80 27.31
CA GLU A 71 -19.54 -11.41 26.22
C GLU A 71 -20.83 -10.65 25.95
N LEU A 72 -21.00 -10.22 24.70
CA LEU A 72 -22.16 -9.47 24.23
C LEU A 72 -22.85 -10.25 23.12
N ASN A 73 -24.17 -10.09 23.01
CA ASN A 73 -24.92 -10.68 21.92
C ASN A 73 -25.27 -9.63 20.87
N PHE A 74 -24.89 -9.88 19.63
CA PHE A 74 -25.24 -9.04 18.49
C PHE A 74 -26.18 -9.76 17.53
N TYR A 75 -27.35 -9.22 17.37
CA TYR A 75 -28.39 -9.74 16.48
C TYR A 75 -28.50 -8.86 15.24
N SER A 76 -28.22 -9.42 14.07
CA SER A 76 -28.25 -8.70 12.80
C SER A 76 -28.47 -9.68 11.65
N LYS A 77 -29.03 -9.20 10.53
CA LYS A 77 -29.08 -9.97 9.28
C LYS A 77 -27.64 -10.21 8.75
N ASN A 78 -26.73 -9.24 8.91
CA ASN A 78 -25.33 -9.30 8.48
C ASN A 78 -24.40 -9.13 9.69
N PRO A 79 -24.14 -10.16 10.51
CA PRO A 79 -23.43 -10.04 11.78
C PRO A 79 -21.93 -9.71 11.64
N ARG A 80 -21.34 -9.77 10.44
CA ARG A 80 -19.92 -9.44 10.18
C ARG A 80 -19.65 -7.98 9.83
N ASN A 81 -20.53 -7.06 10.24
CA ASN A 81 -20.30 -5.63 10.00
C ASN A 81 -19.26 -5.05 10.97
N SER A 82 -17.98 -5.20 10.61
CA SER A 82 -16.84 -4.73 11.41
C SER A 82 -16.81 -3.20 11.63
N ILE A 83 -17.42 -2.43 10.74
CA ILE A 83 -17.42 -0.96 10.83
C ILE A 83 -18.19 -0.49 12.07
N LEU A 84 -19.27 -1.16 12.40
CA LEU A 84 -20.11 -0.82 13.54
C LEU A 84 -19.42 -1.22 14.86
N PHE A 85 -18.82 -2.41 14.89
CA PHE A 85 -18.10 -2.89 16.07
C PHE A 85 -16.89 -2.01 16.41
N ASN A 86 -16.02 -1.72 15.46
CA ASN A 86 -14.82 -0.91 15.68
C ASN A 86 -15.09 0.51 16.20
N ARG A 87 -16.35 0.98 16.10
CA ARG A 87 -16.73 2.32 16.59
C ARG A 87 -17.30 2.33 18.01
N ILE A 88 -17.92 1.25 18.43
CA ILE A 88 -18.62 1.17 19.74
C ILE A 88 -17.91 0.26 20.72
N ASP A 89 -17.02 -0.60 20.27
CA ASP A 89 -16.30 -1.56 21.11
C ASP A 89 -15.52 -0.90 22.24
N ASP A 90 -14.72 0.12 21.94
CA ASP A 90 -13.96 0.87 22.96
C ASP A 90 -14.88 1.54 24.00
N ASN A 91 -16.01 2.11 23.58
CA ASN A 91 -16.96 2.76 24.48
C ASN A 91 -17.63 1.73 25.41
N ILE A 92 -18.12 0.62 24.85
CA ILE A 92 -18.74 -0.46 25.64
C ILE A 92 -17.72 -1.05 26.62
N ASN A 93 -16.51 -1.37 26.14
CA ASN A 93 -15.47 -1.95 26.97
C ASN A 93 -15.08 -1.04 28.15
N ASN A 94 -14.92 0.26 27.93
CA ASN A 94 -14.58 1.22 28.97
C ASN A 94 -15.69 1.33 30.04
N ILE A 95 -16.96 1.33 29.64
CA ILE A 95 -18.09 1.36 30.53
C ILE A 95 -18.19 0.07 31.36
N LEU A 96 -18.04 -1.11 30.74
CA LEU A 96 -18.04 -2.39 31.44
C LEU A 96 -16.90 -2.48 32.49
N ILE A 97 -15.70 -2.00 32.12
CA ILE A 97 -14.58 -1.92 33.06
C ILE A 97 -14.89 -0.98 34.23
N GLY A 98 -15.46 0.20 33.93
CA GLY A 98 -15.88 1.14 34.96
C GLY A 98 -16.86 0.51 35.96
N HIS A 99 -17.87 -0.22 35.45
CA HIS A 99 -18.85 -0.93 36.33
C HIS A 99 -18.20 -2.10 37.08
N TYR A 100 -17.31 -2.88 36.46
CA TYR A 100 -16.59 -3.97 37.13
C TYR A 100 -15.77 -3.50 38.34
N PHE A 101 -15.15 -2.32 38.23
CA PHE A 101 -14.32 -1.76 39.30
C PHE A 101 -15.10 -0.90 40.30
N LYS A 102 -16.30 -0.39 39.94
CA LYS A 102 -17.15 0.42 40.81
C LYS A 102 -17.50 -0.29 42.15
N GLU A 103 -17.76 -1.59 42.06
CA GLU A 103 -18.02 -2.44 43.24
C GLU A 103 -16.78 -2.64 44.13
N ARG A 104 -15.57 -2.44 43.60
CA ARG A 104 -14.30 -2.67 44.28
C ARG A 104 -13.70 -1.39 44.90
N LYS A 105 -14.40 -0.27 44.86
CA LYS A 105 -13.99 1.05 45.42
C LYS A 105 -12.59 1.49 44.92
N LEU A 106 -12.25 1.21 43.69
CA LEU A 106 -11.02 1.73 43.08
C LEU A 106 -11.18 3.22 42.76
N SER A 107 -10.09 3.97 42.84
CA SER A 107 -10.09 5.39 42.47
C SER A 107 -10.29 5.57 40.96
N GLY A 108 -10.73 6.76 40.53
CA GLY A 108 -10.81 7.06 39.09
C GLY A 108 -9.46 6.96 38.37
N GLU A 109 -8.35 7.20 39.08
CA GLU A 109 -6.98 7.03 38.56
C GLU A 109 -6.64 5.58 38.33
N ASP A 110 -7.02 4.66 39.24
CA ASP A 110 -6.81 3.21 39.08
C ASP A 110 -7.59 2.68 37.87
N ILE A 111 -8.81 3.15 37.66
CA ILE A 111 -9.64 2.78 36.52
C ILE A 111 -9.01 3.30 35.24
N SER A 112 -8.54 4.55 35.20
CA SER A 112 -7.89 5.12 34.02
C SER A 112 -6.61 4.38 33.68
N PHE A 113 -5.81 4.00 34.66
CA PHE A 113 -4.61 3.17 34.47
C PHE A 113 -4.97 1.78 33.93
N ALA A 114 -6.00 1.14 34.50
CA ALA A 114 -6.45 -0.20 34.09
C ALA A 114 -7.03 -0.24 32.65
N THR A 115 -7.54 0.90 32.15
CA THR A 115 -8.08 1.04 30.79
C THR A 115 -7.05 1.54 29.78
N GLN A 116 -5.93 2.09 30.26
CA GLN A 116 -4.87 2.60 29.40
C GLN A 116 -4.24 1.46 28.61
N LYS A 117 -4.10 1.65 27.29
CA LYS A 117 -3.36 0.72 26.44
C LYS A 117 -1.87 0.82 26.75
N VAL A 118 -1.17 -0.30 26.76
CA VAL A 118 0.29 -0.32 26.92
C VAL A 118 0.92 0.40 25.72
N ASN A 119 1.71 1.43 26.00
CA ASN A 119 2.46 2.15 24.98
C ASN A 119 3.87 1.54 24.89
N PHE A 120 4.17 0.87 23.77
CA PHE A 120 5.50 0.36 23.49
C PHE A 120 6.35 1.47 22.88
N LYS A 121 7.46 1.82 23.51
CA LYS A 121 8.47 2.66 22.89
C LYS A 121 9.35 1.78 22.01
N GLU A 122 9.31 2.01 20.72
CA GLU A 122 10.14 1.30 19.75
C GLU A 122 11.56 1.89 19.78
N LEU A 123 12.51 1.12 20.28
CA LEU A 123 13.91 1.54 20.41
C LEU A 123 14.77 0.72 19.45
N LYS A 124 15.42 1.39 18.50
CA LYS A 124 16.37 0.78 17.58
C LYS A 124 17.72 0.64 18.24
N VAL A 125 18.23 -0.58 18.30
CA VAL A 125 19.62 -0.86 18.70
C VAL A 125 20.45 -0.91 17.41
N SER A 126 21.35 0.06 17.23
CA SER A 126 22.29 0.10 16.11
C SER A 126 23.64 -0.49 16.51
N GLU A 127 24.41 -1.02 15.54
CA GLU A 127 25.80 -1.47 15.77
C GLU A 127 26.73 -0.38 16.32
N SER A 128 26.33 0.89 16.23
CA SER A 128 27.08 2.07 16.69
C SER A 128 26.80 2.47 18.14
N ASP A 129 26.37 1.56 19.02
CA ASP A 129 26.08 1.81 20.45
C ASP A 129 25.04 2.91 20.76
N SER A 130 24.35 3.44 19.77
CA SER A 130 23.30 4.43 19.97
C SER A 130 21.91 3.78 19.95
N ILE A 131 21.24 3.85 21.10
CA ILE A 131 19.81 3.53 21.17
C ILE A 131 19.04 4.77 20.74
N LYS A 132 18.31 4.70 19.63
CA LYS A 132 17.44 5.77 19.13
C LYS A 132 15.99 5.34 19.16
N GLU A 133 15.10 6.22 19.57
CA GLU A 133 13.67 6.00 19.36
C GLU A 133 13.39 5.96 17.85
N GLU A 134 12.84 4.86 17.37
CA GLU A 134 12.44 4.71 15.98
C GLU A 134 10.93 4.96 15.88
N GLY A 135 10.55 6.08 15.29
CA GLY A 135 9.17 6.44 15.06
C GLY A 135 8.63 5.83 13.76
N ALA A 136 7.33 5.98 13.51
CA ALA A 136 6.66 5.57 12.27
C ALA A 136 7.20 6.24 10.99
N GLY A 137 8.07 7.24 11.12
CA GLY A 137 8.62 8.01 10.01
C GLY A 137 9.28 7.14 8.93
N ASN A 138 10.10 6.16 9.32
CA ASN A 138 10.77 5.27 8.38
C ASN A 138 9.78 4.33 7.65
N MET A 139 8.71 3.91 8.30
CA MET A 139 7.63 3.12 7.68
C MET A 139 6.88 3.96 6.63
N ILE A 140 6.58 5.22 6.97
CA ILE A 140 5.94 6.17 6.05
C ILE A 140 6.85 6.43 4.85
N ALA A 141 8.14 6.62 5.07
CA ALA A 141 9.11 6.82 4.00
C ALA A 141 9.22 5.60 3.08
N SER A 142 9.24 4.39 3.62
CA SER A 142 9.22 3.15 2.84
C SER A 142 7.97 3.03 1.98
N PHE A 143 6.81 3.33 2.56
CA PHE A 143 5.55 3.36 1.81
C PHE A 143 5.59 4.40 0.69
N LEU A 144 6.03 5.63 0.98
CA LEU A 144 6.15 6.69 -0.01
C LEU A 144 7.12 6.32 -1.15
N PHE A 145 8.30 5.81 -0.83
CA PHE A 145 9.26 5.38 -1.86
C PHE A 145 8.70 4.27 -2.74
N THR A 146 8.05 3.28 -2.14
CA THR A 146 7.40 2.19 -2.86
C THR A 146 6.27 2.70 -3.77
N PHE A 147 5.42 3.58 -3.24
CA PHE A 147 4.31 4.17 -3.97
C PHE A 147 4.79 5.05 -5.13
N LEU A 148 5.78 5.92 -4.88
CA LEU A 148 6.36 6.79 -5.90
C LEU A 148 7.01 5.97 -7.03
N LEU A 149 7.76 4.91 -6.69
CA LEU A 149 8.32 3.99 -7.67
C LEU A 149 7.24 3.33 -8.51
N TYR A 150 6.27 2.69 -7.87
CA TYR A 150 5.17 2.01 -8.56
C TYR A 150 4.43 2.95 -9.49
N PHE A 151 3.96 4.07 -8.96
CA PHE A 151 3.17 5.04 -9.70
C PHE A 151 3.93 5.63 -10.87
N SER A 152 5.20 5.98 -10.66
CA SER A 152 6.07 6.53 -11.69
C SER A 152 6.35 5.51 -12.81
N LEU A 153 6.67 4.26 -12.47
CA LEU A 153 6.91 3.19 -13.46
C LEU A 153 5.68 2.94 -14.32
N VAL A 154 4.49 2.96 -13.72
CA VAL A 154 3.22 2.80 -14.46
C VAL A 154 2.95 4.00 -15.36
N LEU A 155 3.14 5.24 -14.87
CA LEU A 155 2.89 6.46 -15.64
C LEU A 155 3.84 6.58 -16.84
N PHE A 156 5.15 6.52 -16.59
CA PHE A 156 6.15 6.65 -17.64
C PHE A 156 6.12 5.47 -18.61
N GLY A 157 5.87 4.26 -18.09
CA GLY A 157 5.68 3.08 -18.92
C GLY A 157 4.49 3.24 -19.86
N SER A 158 3.33 3.69 -19.35
CA SER A 158 2.14 3.93 -20.17
C SER A 158 2.37 5.05 -21.18
N SER A 159 3.12 6.09 -20.82
CA SER A 159 3.49 7.18 -21.74
C SER A 159 4.32 6.66 -22.92
N ILE A 160 5.35 5.88 -22.66
CA ILE A 160 6.18 5.23 -23.71
C ILE A 160 5.34 4.30 -24.58
N LEU A 161 4.49 3.46 -23.97
CA LEU A 161 3.59 2.57 -24.70
C LEU A 161 2.75 3.35 -25.72
N ASN A 162 2.04 4.38 -25.23
CA ASN A 162 1.15 5.20 -26.07
C ASN A 162 1.91 5.92 -27.16
N SER A 163 3.08 6.50 -26.86
CA SER A 163 3.94 7.16 -27.84
C SER A 163 4.37 6.19 -28.96
N VAL A 164 4.75 4.95 -28.63
CA VAL A 164 5.13 3.95 -29.62
C VAL A 164 3.95 3.54 -30.50
N ILE A 165 2.77 3.36 -29.92
CA ILE A 165 1.55 3.01 -30.67
C ILE A 165 1.14 4.16 -31.60
N GLU A 166 1.19 5.41 -31.13
CA GLU A 166 0.83 6.58 -31.90
C GLU A 166 1.74 6.76 -33.12
N GLU A 167 3.05 6.64 -32.93
CA GLU A 167 4.02 6.72 -34.03
C GLU A 167 3.83 5.60 -35.06
N LYS A 168 3.50 4.39 -34.60
CA LYS A 168 3.19 3.25 -35.48
C LYS A 168 1.88 3.49 -36.24
N SER A 169 0.83 3.91 -35.57
CA SER A 169 -0.50 4.14 -36.17
C SER A 169 -0.49 5.25 -37.20
N ASN A 170 0.27 6.31 -36.95
CA ASN A 170 0.40 7.47 -37.86
C ASN A 170 1.49 7.28 -38.92
N ARG A 171 2.13 6.11 -38.99
CA ARG A 171 3.26 5.79 -39.89
C ARG A 171 4.46 6.74 -39.76
N ILE A 172 4.55 7.51 -38.70
CA ILE A 172 5.69 8.41 -38.40
C ILE A 172 6.98 7.59 -38.29
N VAL A 173 6.86 6.39 -37.77
CA VAL A 173 7.97 5.46 -37.61
C VAL A 173 8.66 5.12 -38.91
N GLU A 174 7.94 5.02 -40.06
CA GLU A 174 8.51 4.74 -41.38
C GLU A 174 9.46 5.87 -41.81
N VAL A 175 9.08 7.12 -41.53
CA VAL A 175 9.90 8.31 -41.83
C VAL A 175 11.15 8.34 -40.92
N LEU A 176 10.97 8.08 -39.60
CA LEU A 176 12.09 8.06 -38.68
C LEU A 176 13.09 6.96 -38.98
N LEU A 177 12.64 5.75 -39.33
CA LEU A 177 13.47 4.63 -39.66
C LEU A 177 14.16 4.75 -41.06
N SER A 178 13.80 5.74 -41.86
CA SER A 178 14.56 6.07 -43.06
C SER A 178 15.91 6.74 -42.76
N SER A 179 16.05 7.31 -41.54
CA SER A 179 17.24 8.08 -41.15
C SER A 179 17.95 7.54 -39.91
N LEU A 180 17.29 6.67 -39.13
CA LEU A 180 17.77 6.13 -37.85
C LEU A 180 17.52 4.63 -37.77
N ASP A 181 18.39 3.90 -37.05
CA ASP A 181 18.12 2.51 -36.72
C ASP A 181 17.05 2.41 -35.61
N SER A 182 16.27 1.34 -35.67
CA SER A 182 15.19 1.09 -34.66
C SER A 182 15.70 1.03 -33.23
N THR A 183 16.93 0.56 -33.01
CA THR A 183 17.60 0.54 -31.71
C THR A 183 17.99 1.94 -31.23
N GLU A 184 18.45 2.79 -32.14
CA GLU A 184 18.78 4.20 -31.82
C GLU A 184 17.52 4.98 -31.43
N LEU A 185 16.46 4.80 -32.22
CA LEU A 185 15.15 5.43 -31.94
C LEU A 185 14.61 5.01 -30.57
N LEU A 186 14.61 3.69 -30.28
CA LEU A 186 14.17 3.16 -28.98
C LEU A 186 15.03 3.70 -27.85
N THR A 187 16.36 3.66 -27.99
CA THR A 187 17.30 4.09 -26.96
C THR A 187 17.14 5.58 -26.66
N GLY A 188 17.06 6.42 -27.70
CA GLY A 188 16.83 7.86 -27.54
C GLY A 188 15.53 8.16 -26.82
N LYS A 189 14.45 7.47 -27.16
CA LYS A 189 13.13 7.63 -26.53
C LYS A 189 13.16 7.22 -25.06
N ILE A 190 13.73 6.05 -24.74
CA ILE A 190 13.80 5.55 -23.35
C ILE A 190 14.69 6.46 -22.51
N LEU A 191 15.88 6.84 -22.99
CA LEU A 191 16.79 7.72 -22.22
C LEU A 191 16.19 9.11 -22.02
N GLY A 192 15.59 9.70 -23.03
CA GLY A 192 14.90 10.99 -22.90
C GLY A 192 13.79 10.95 -21.84
N SER A 193 12.94 9.93 -21.88
CA SER A 193 11.89 9.73 -20.90
C SER A 193 12.43 9.40 -19.51
N ALA A 194 13.52 8.62 -19.42
CA ALA A 194 14.15 8.28 -18.14
C ALA A 194 14.77 9.52 -17.46
N ILE A 195 15.41 10.41 -18.23
CA ILE A 195 15.94 11.69 -17.71
C ILE A 195 14.77 12.56 -17.17
N THR A 196 13.68 12.66 -17.93
CA THR A 196 12.47 13.36 -17.46
C THR A 196 11.91 12.74 -16.18
N GLY A 197 11.86 11.40 -16.11
CA GLY A 197 11.41 10.67 -14.93
C GLY A 197 12.27 10.90 -13.71
N ILE A 198 13.61 10.93 -13.87
CA ILE A 198 14.54 11.26 -12.78
C ILE A 198 14.31 12.67 -12.28
N LEU A 199 14.17 13.63 -13.18
CA LEU A 199 13.94 15.03 -12.82
C LEU A 199 12.63 15.17 -12.04
N GLN A 200 11.58 14.52 -12.47
CA GLN A 200 10.30 14.51 -11.77
C GLN A 200 10.40 13.83 -10.40
N MET A 201 11.10 12.70 -10.29
CA MET A 201 11.32 12.02 -9.02
C MET A 201 12.14 12.88 -8.07
N ALA A 202 13.20 13.56 -8.57
CA ALA A 202 13.97 14.49 -7.77
C ALA A 202 13.11 15.62 -7.20
N ILE A 203 12.20 16.18 -8.02
CA ILE A 203 11.24 17.21 -7.56
C ILE A 203 10.30 16.64 -6.48
N TRP A 204 9.80 15.42 -6.63
CA TRP A 204 8.93 14.80 -5.62
C TRP A 204 9.66 14.48 -4.31
N LEU A 205 10.98 14.25 -4.36
CA LEU A 205 11.80 14.03 -3.19
C LEU A 205 12.24 15.32 -2.47
N ILE A 206 12.10 16.50 -3.09
CA ILE A 206 12.46 17.78 -2.45
C ILE A 206 11.76 17.96 -1.09
N PRO A 207 10.43 17.76 -0.93
CA PRO A 207 9.79 17.89 0.38
C PRO A 207 10.39 16.94 1.42
N VAL A 208 10.68 15.69 1.04
CA VAL A 208 11.29 14.68 1.92
C VAL A 208 12.70 15.13 2.32
N PHE A 209 13.50 15.61 1.38
CA PHE A 209 14.83 16.12 1.62
C PHE A 209 14.83 17.34 2.57
N VAL A 210 13.90 18.26 2.36
CA VAL A 210 13.72 19.44 3.23
C VAL A 210 13.35 19.00 4.66
N LEU A 211 12.42 18.04 4.82
CA LEU A 211 12.03 17.52 6.13
C LEU A 211 13.19 16.84 6.88
N VAL A 212 14.06 16.13 6.15
CA VAL A 212 15.21 15.41 6.74
C VAL A 212 16.35 16.36 7.13
N THR A 213 16.57 17.42 6.34
CA THR A 213 17.76 18.30 6.50
C THR A 213 17.51 19.55 7.33
N THR A 214 16.23 19.95 7.50
CA THR A 214 15.89 21.20 8.18
C THR A 214 15.17 20.94 9.49
N SER A 215 15.59 21.68 10.54
CA SER A 215 14.85 21.80 11.81
C SER A 215 13.67 22.80 11.73
N LEU A 216 13.24 23.19 10.52
CA LEU A 216 12.15 24.15 10.31
C LEU A 216 10.81 23.66 10.83
N PHE A 217 10.61 22.36 10.86
CA PHE A 217 9.41 21.74 11.41
C PHE A 217 9.80 20.92 12.64
N VAL A 218 9.27 21.27 13.80
CA VAL A 218 9.31 20.42 14.99
C VAL A 218 8.32 19.28 14.76
N LEU A 219 8.78 18.25 14.08
CA LEU A 219 7.98 17.02 13.93
C LEU A 219 7.85 16.34 15.30
N PRO A 220 6.66 15.82 15.65
CA PRO A 220 6.55 14.91 16.78
C PRO A 220 7.59 13.79 16.64
N GLN A 221 8.15 13.33 17.76
CA GLN A 221 9.19 12.28 17.76
C GLN A 221 8.79 11.03 16.99
N GLU A 222 7.48 10.75 16.91
CA GLU A 222 6.89 9.64 16.16
C GLU A 222 7.09 9.72 14.63
N PHE A 223 7.39 10.92 14.08
CA PHE A 223 7.55 11.17 12.63
C PHE A 223 8.97 11.52 12.21
N ILE A 224 9.95 11.30 13.07
CA ILE A 224 11.35 11.57 12.71
C ILE A 224 11.78 10.59 11.62
N LEU A 225 12.27 11.16 10.51
CA LEU A 225 12.83 10.42 9.38
C LEU A 225 14.33 10.25 9.57
N SER A 226 14.81 9.01 9.62
CA SER A 226 16.27 8.73 9.72
C SER A 226 16.84 8.24 8.38
N ILE A 227 16.57 8.98 7.29
CA ILE A 227 17.05 8.66 5.95
C ILE A 227 18.36 9.39 5.69
N SER A 228 19.39 8.67 5.26
CA SER A 228 20.66 9.27 4.86
C SER A 228 20.63 9.74 3.40
N VAL A 229 21.49 10.73 3.09
CA VAL A 229 21.67 11.22 1.71
C VAL A 229 22.12 10.08 0.78
N SER A 230 22.95 9.15 1.28
CA SER A 230 23.39 7.99 0.51
C SER A 230 22.22 7.05 0.13
N GLN A 231 21.24 6.88 1.00
CA GLN A 231 20.02 6.11 0.69
C GLN A 231 19.17 6.80 -0.38
N LEU A 232 19.07 8.13 -0.36
CA LEU A 232 18.37 8.90 -1.40
C LEU A 232 19.08 8.79 -2.76
N LEU A 233 20.40 8.89 -2.78
CA LEU A 233 21.18 8.73 -4.02
C LEU A 233 21.06 7.32 -4.59
N PHE A 234 21.11 6.30 -3.72
CA PHE A 234 20.85 4.92 -4.14
C PHE A 234 19.43 4.75 -4.69
N PHE A 235 18.44 5.33 -4.02
CA PHE A 235 17.05 5.30 -4.49
C PHE A 235 16.94 5.85 -5.91
N LEU A 236 17.55 7.01 -6.19
CA LEU A 236 17.54 7.62 -7.52
C LEU A 236 18.28 6.77 -8.57
N LEU A 237 19.42 6.18 -8.22
CA LEU A 237 20.15 5.28 -9.10
C LEU A 237 19.33 4.03 -9.43
N ASN A 238 18.78 3.39 -8.41
CA ASN A 238 17.94 2.20 -8.56
C ASN A 238 16.67 2.51 -9.37
N TYR A 239 16.07 3.68 -9.15
CA TYR A 239 14.93 4.17 -9.91
C TYR A 239 15.26 4.37 -11.39
N PHE A 240 16.44 4.93 -11.71
CA PHE A 240 16.89 5.05 -13.10
C PHE A 240 16.99 3.69 -13.79
N ILE A 241 17.62 2.70 -13.13
CA ILE A 241 17.71 1.33 -13.65
C ILE A 241 16.31 0.75 -13.87
N ALA A 242 15.40 0.97 -12.91
CA ALA A 242 14.01 0.53 -13.01
C ALA A 242 13.29 1.16 -14.21
N LEU A 243 13.41 2.49 -14.38
CA LEU A 243 12.82 3.20 -15.51
C LEU A 243 13.29 2.61 -16.84
N VAL A 244 14.60 2.52 -17.06
CA VAL A 244 15.15 2.03 -18.33
C VAL A 244 14.70 0.59 -18.61
N THR A 245 14.71 -0.26 -17.57
CA THR A 245 14.29 -1.67 -17.69
C THR A 245 12.81 -1.80 -18.05
N PHE A 246 11.92 -1.13 -17.31
CA PHE A 246 10.49 -1.24 -17.53
C PHE A 246 10.01 -0.49 -18.77
N MET A 247 10.55 0.70 -19.05
CA MET A 247 10.24 1.41 -20.30
C MET A 247 10.62 0.59 -21.54
N GLY A 248 11.74 -0.16 -21.48
CA GLY A 248 12.11 -1.10 -22.54
C GLY A 248 11.02 -2.16 -22.76
N LEU A 249 10.49 -2.75 -21.68
CA LEU A 249 9.40 -3.72 -21.76
C LEU A 249 8.10 -3.10 -22.28
N TYR A 250 7.73 -1.91 -21.80
CA TYR A 250 6.54 -1.20 -22.27
C TYR A 250 6.64 -0.82 -23.75
N ALA A 251 7.80 -0.36 -24.19
CA ALA A 251 8.06 -0.05 -25.62
C ALA A 251 7.98 -1.31 -26.49
N ALA A 252 8.55 -2.42 -26.02
CA ALA A 252 8.46 -3.70 -26.71
C ALA A 252 6.99 -4.13 -26.87
N VAL A 253 6.19 -4.07 -25.80
CA VAL A 253 4.76 -4.38 -25.87
C VAL A 253 4.04 -3.40 -26.80
N GLY A 254 4.29 -2.08 -26.68
CA GLY A 254 3.69 -1.06 -27.53
C GLY A 254 3.96 -1.29 -29.03
N SER A 255 5.16 -1.77 -29.40
CA SER A 255 5.51 -2.06 -30.77
C SER A 255 4.71 -3.20 -31.42
N ILE A 256 4.19 -4.13 -30.60
CA ILE A 256 3.41 -5.29 -31.05
C ILE A 256 2.02 -4.87 -31.56
N PHE A 257 1.41 -3.90 -30.89
CA PHE A 257 0.01 -3.51 -31.12
C PHE A 257 -0.12 -2.26 -31.97
N THR A 258 -1.27 -2.09 -32.61
CA THR A 258 -1.61 -0.93 -33.44
C THR A 258 -2.63 0.01 -32.76
N ASN A 259 -3.23 -0.43 -31.65
CA ASN A 259 -4.14 0.38 -30.87
C ASN A 259 -3.87 0.25 -29.37
N ALA A 260 -4.19 1.28 -28.60
CA ALA A 260 -3.91 1.36 -27.16
C ALA A 260 -4.73 0.35 -26.34
N GLN A 261 -5.95 0.02 -26.75
CA GLN A 261 -6.82 -0.88 -26.01
C GLN A 261 -6.32 -2.33 -26.03
N ASP A 262 -5.85 -2.79 -27.19
CA ASP A 262 -5.22 -4.11 -27.34
C ASP A 262 -3.89 -4.19 -26.59
N ALA A 263 -3.10 -3.12 -26.64
CA ALA A 263 -1.82 -3.03 -25.94
C ALA A 263 -1.98 -3.10 -24.43
N GLN A 264 -3.00 -2.45 -23.86
CA GLN A 264 -3.29 -2.56 -22.41
C GLN A 264 -3.57 -4.00 -21.99
N SER A 265 -4.29 -4.77 -22.81
CA SER A 265 -4.50 -6.21 -22.55
C SER A 265 -3.18 -7.00 -22.61
N GLY A 266 -2.26 -6.62 -23.50
CA GLY A 266 -0.93 -7.21 -23.63
C GLY A 266 0.05 -6.82 -22.52
N LEU A 267 -0.23 -5.78 -21.74
CA LEU A 267 0.63 -5.28 -20.66
C LEU A 267 0.58 -6.12 -19.38
N TRP A 268 -0.43 -6.96 -19.20
CA TRP A 268 -0.61 -7.71 -17.95
C TRP A 268 0.64 -8.39 -17.41
N PRO A 269 1.47 -9.07 -18.21
CA PRO A 269 2.70 -9.68 -17.72
C PRO A 269 3.69 -8.66 -17.16
N VAL A 270 3.83 -7.48 -17.81
CA VAL A 270 4.74 -6.41 -17.35
C VAL A 270 4.20 -5.76 -16.08
N LEU A 271 2.87 -5.53 -16.00
CA LEU A 271 2.24 -5.01 -14.80
C LEU A 271 2.41 -5.94 -13.60
N MET A 272 2.33 -7.26 -13.78
CA MET A 272 2.57 -8.23 -12.69
C MET A 272 3.99 -8.16 -12.16
N LEU A 273 5.00 -7.89 -13.02
CA LEU A 273 6.39 -7.70 -12.59
C LEU A 273 6.57 -6.45 -11.72
N ILE A 274 5.65 -5.49 -11.78
CA ILE A 274 5.65 -4.29 -10.92
C ILE A 274 4.73 -4.49 -9.70
N MET A 275 3.52 -5.03 -9.91
CA MET A 275 2.50 -5.15 -8.87
C MET A 275 2.90 -6.14 -7.77
N ILE A 276 3.43 -7.30 -8.14
CA ILE A 276 3.82 -8.32 -7.14
C ILE A 276 4.88 -7.76 -6.18
N PRO A 277 6.00 -7.17 -6.63
CA PRO A 277 6.98 -6.54 -5.75
C PRO A 277 6.42 -5.37 -4.96
N PHE A 278 5.50 -4.59 -5.52
CA PHE A 278 4.80 -3.51 -4.82
C PHE A 278 4.03 -4.04 -3.59
N PHE A 279 3.23 -5.08 -3.75
CA PHE A 279 2.50 -5.68 -2.62
C PHE A 279 3.43 -6.36 -1.60
N ILE A 280 4.52 -6.99 -2.06
CA ILE A 280 5.55 -7.50 -1.16
C ILE A 280 6.15 -6.35 -0.35
N SER A 281 6.43 -5.21 -0.98
CA SER A 281 7.00 -4.03 -0.31
C SER A 281 6.05 -3.44 0.75
N ILE A 282 4.75 -3.43 0.51
CA ILE A 282 3.77 -3.02 1.52
C ILE A 282 3.75 -4.03 2.69
N GLY A 283 3.74 -5.33 2.37
CA GLY A 283 3.72 -6.38 3.40
C GLY A 283 4.98 -6.42 4.27
N LEU A 284 6.12 -5.94 3.78
CA LEU A 284 7.37 -5.92 4.54
C LEU A 284 7.46 -4.77 5.57
N ILE A 285 6.57 -3.79 5.51
CA ILE A 285 6.59 -2.63 6.43
C ILE A 285 6.57 -3.10 7.90
N SER A 286 5.75 -4.10 8.21
CA SER A 286 5.64 -4.66 9.57
C SER A 286 6.78 -5.62 9.93
N ASN A 287 7.46 -6.23 8.94
CA ASN A 287 8.56 -7.17 9.16
C ASN A 287 9.55 -7.15 7.98
N PRO A 288 10.46 -6.15 7.93
CA PRO A 288 11.34 -5.93 6.78
C PRO A 288 12.43 -6.99 6.61
N ASN A 289 12.67 -7.84 7.61
CA ASN A 289 13.67 -8.90 7.57
C ASN A 289 13.07 -10.29 7.38
N ASN A 290 11.79 -10.41 7.03
CA ASN A 290 11.19 -11.71 6.76
C ASN A 290 11.81 -12.35 5.51
N GLY A 291 11.74 -13.69 5.42
CA GLY A 291 12.40 -14.47 4.36
C GLY A 291 11.94 -14.06 2.95
N ILE A 292 10.65 -13.74 2.77
CA ILE A 292 10.07 -13.33 1.48
C ILE A 292 10.64 -11.98 1.04
N ALA A 293 10.65 -10.98 1.94
CA ALA A 293 11.20 -9.66 1.66
C ALA A 293 12.69 -9.72 1.34
N ARG A 294 13.45 -10.54 2.09
CA ARG A 294 14.88 -10.75 1.87
C ARG A 294 15.17 -11.36 0.50
N ILE A 295 14.46 -12.42 0.12
CA ILE A 295 14.65 -13.07 -1.19
C ILE A 295 14.19 -12.12 -2.31
N ALA A 296 13.00 -11.53 -2.21
CA ALA A 296 12.45 -10.64 -3.24
C ALA A 296 13.35 -9.42 -3.50
N SER A 297 14.03 -8.89 -2.47
CA SER A 297 14.99 -7.77 -2.64
C SER A 297 16.26 -8.13 -3.40
N MET A 298 16.47 -9.40 -3.75
CA MET A 298 17.62 -9.91 -4.51
C MET A 298 17.21 -10.57 -5.83
N LEU A 299 15.90 -10.67 -6.14
CA LEU A 299 15.39 -11.27 -7.38
C LEU A 299 15.29 -10.23 -8.50
N PRO A 300 15.49 -10.64 -9.77
CA PRO A 300 15.26 -9.79 -10.94
C PRO A 300 13.88 -9.12 -10.90
N PHE A 301 13.79 -7.88 -11.34
CA PHE A 301 12.60 -7.01 -11.31
C PHE A 301 12.10 -6.67 -9.90
N ALA A 302 11.98 -7.66 -9.02
CA ALA A 302 11.49 -7.44 -7.66
C ALA A 302 12.48 -6.59 -6.83
N ALA A 303 13.77 -6.80 -7.00
CA ALA A 303 14.81 -6.03 -6.32
C ALA A 303 14.72 -4.52 -6.59
N LEU A 304 14.25 -4.13 -7.77
CA LEU A 304 14.09 -2.71 -8.16
C LEU A 304 13.11 -1.95 -7.26
N ILE A 305 12.13 -2.64 -6.68
CA ILE A 305 11.07 -2.04 -5.85
C ILE A 305 11.27 -2.41 -4.36
N VAL A 306 11.59 -3.68 -4.08
CA VAL A 306 11.66 -4.18 -2.70
C VAL A 306 12.91 -3.71 -1.95
N MET A 307 14.07 -3.61 -2.62
CA MET A 307 15.31 -3.19 -1.96
C MET A 307 15.25 -1.74 -1.43
N PRO A 308 14.81 -0.74 -2.22
CA PRO A 308 14.63 0.62 -1.71
C PRO A 308 13.66 0.70 -0.51
N ALA A 309 12.57 -0.07 -0.56
CA ALA A 309 11.60 -0.13 0.54
C ALA A 309 12.22 -0.68 1.83
N ARG A 310 13.02 -1.75 1.74
CA ARG A 310 13.74 -2.31 2.89
C ARG A 310 14.78 -1.36 3.46
N MET A 311 15.54 -0.69 2.58
CA MET A 311 16.58 0.25 3.00
C MET A 311 16.02 1.49 3.72
N ALA A 312 14.76 1.86 3.47
CA ALA A 312 14.09 2.95 4.18
C ALA A 312 13.76 2.59 5.64
N ILE A 313 13.51 1.30 5.94
CA ILE A 313 13.09 0.84 7.27
C ILE A 313 14.27 0.29 8.08
N MET A 314 15.18 -0.44 7.42
CA MET A 314 16.24 -1.14 8.14
C MET A 314 17.61 -0.95 7.48
N GLU A 315 18.66 -1.15 8.24
CA GLU A 315 20.02 -1.25 7.72
C GLU A 315 20.19 -2.60 7.03
N VAL A 316 20.35 -2.58 5.71
CA VAL A 316 20.53 -3.79 4.91
C VAL A 316 22.01 -4.13 4.86
N PRO A 317 22.41 -5.42 5.09
CA PRO A 317 23.80 -5.84 4.96
C PRO A 317 24.38 -5.50 3.58
N VAL A 318 25.61 -4.99 3.56
CA VAL A 318 26.27 -4.49 2.33
C VAL A 318 26.29 -5.53 1.20
N TRP A 319 26.48 -6.81 1.52
CA TRP A 319 26.47 -7.86 0.50
C TRP A 319 25.12 -8.04 -0.20
N GLN A 320 23.98 -7.86 0.53
CA GLN A 320 22.64 -7.93 -0.07
C GLN A 320 22.41 -6.74 -1.00
N PHE A 321 22.87 -5.59 -0.60
CA PHE A 321 22.85 -4.37 -1.40
C PHE A 321 23.63 -4.53 -2.71
N ILE A 322 24.89 -4.99 -2.64
CA ILE A 322 25.74 -5.21 -3.81
C ILE A 322 25.11 -6.27 -4.74
N LEU A 323 24.59 -7.37 -4.17
CA LEU A 323 23.94 -8.42 -4.94
C LEU A 323 22.68 -7.89 -5.65
N SER A 324 21.85 -7.11 -4.96
CA SER A 324 20.67 -6.49 -5.55
C SER A 324 21.03 -5.58 -6.72
N LEU A 325 22.03 -4.71 -6.54
CA LEU A 325 22.49 -3.83 -7.61
C LEU A 325 23.04 -4.61 -8.81
N ALA A 326 23.84 -5.64 -8.57
CA ALA A 326 24.39 -6.49 -9.62
C ALA A 326 23.27 -7.21 -10.39
N VAL A 327 22.28 -7.77 -9.68
CA VAL A 327 21.11 -8.43 -10.31
C VAL A 327 20.30 -7.44 -11.13
N ASN A 328 20.08 -6.22 -10.63
CA ASN A 328 19.35 -5.18 -11.36
C ASN A 328 20.08 -4.74 -12.63
N LEU A 329 21.40 -4.56 -12.58
CA LEU A 329 22.21 -4.24 -13.75
C LEU A 329 22.22 -5.40 -14.77
N ILE A 330 22.42 -6.63 -14.33
CA ILE A 330 22.34 -7.82 -15.19
C ILE A 330 20.96 -7.90 -15.85
N THR A 331 19.90 -7.67 -15.09
CA THR A 331 18.53 -7.66 -15.62
C THR A 331 18.36 -6.59 -16.70
N LEU A 332 18.83 -5.38 -16.46
CA LEU A 332 18.82 -4.29 -17.44
C LEU A 332 19.55 -4.70 -18.73
N PHE A 333 20.81 -5.18 -18.62
CA PHE A 333 21.63 -5.56 -19.76
C PHE A 333 21.08 -6.76 -20.55
N LEU A 334 20.31 -7.63 -19.93
CA LEU A 334 19.63 -8.74 -20.60
C LEU A 334 18.32 -8.29 -21.25
N ILE A 335 17.50 -7.52 -20.53
CA ILE A 335 16.15 -7.16 -20.97
C ILE A 335 16.19 -6.08 -22.06
N PHE A 336 17.10 -5.10 -21.97
CA PHE A 336 17.16 -4.00 -22.93
C PHE A 336 17.40 -4.48 -24.37
N PRO A 337 18.39 -5.36 -24.67
CA PRO A 337 18.56 -5.94 -26.02
C PRO A 337 17.40 -6.81 -26.49
N ILE A 338 16.76 -7.55 -25.55
CA ILE A 338 15.57 -8.37 -25.85
C ILE A 338 14.41 -7.45 -26.28
N SER A 339 14.17 -6.40 -25.51
CA SER A 339 13.16 -5.38 -25.82
C SER A 339 13.44 -4.70 -27.16
N GLY A 340 14.70 -4.40 -27.45
CA GLY A 340 15.15 -3.82 -28.74
C GLY A 340 14.84 -4.74 -29.93
N LYS A 341 15.09 -6.04 -29.81
CA LYS A 341 14.73 -7.02 -30.85
C LYS A 341 13.22 -7.10 -31.08
N ILE A 342 12.43 -7.17 -30.01
CA ILE A 342 10.98 -7.21 -30.11
C ILE A 342 10.47 -5.91 -30.74
N TYR A 343 10.98 -4.76 -30.29
CA TYR A 343 10.63 -3.45 -30.80
C TYR A 343 10.91 -3.33 -32.29
N ARG A 344 12.11 -3.72 -32.74
CA ARG A 344 12.54 -3.68 -34.17
C ARG A 344 11.58 -4.42 -35.09
N ILE A 345 11.17 -5.64 -34.71
CA ILE A 345 10.27 -6.45 -35.53
C ILE A 345 8.83 -5.95 -35.38
N GLY A 346 8.43 -5.69 -34.14
CA GLY A 346 7.07 -5.28 -33.80
C GLY A 346 6.66 -3.97 -34.44
N ILE A 347 7.55 -2.96 -34.48
CA ILE A 347 7.23 -1.62 -34.96
C ILE A 347 6.95 -1.62 -36.49
N LEU A 348 7.61 -2.51 -37.24
CA LEU A 348 7.41 -2.67 -38.67
C LEU A 348 6.28 -3.66 -39.02
N SER A 349 5.84 -4.46 -38.05
CA SER A 349 4.80 -5.45 -38.27
C SER A 349 3.42 -4.76 -38.34
N THR A 350 2.78 -4.85 -39.52
CA THR A 350 1.42 -4.32 -39.75
C THR A 350 0.47 -5.48 -40.05
N GLY A 351 -0.80 -5.35 -39.61
CA GLY A 351 -1.84 -6.32 -39.92
C GLY A 351 -2.28 -7.16 -38.69
N LYS A 352 -2.15 -8.50 -38.83
CA LYS A 352 -2.69 -9.41 -37.80
C LYS A 352 -1.92 -9.32 -36.49
N LYS A 353 -2.64 -9.29 -35.37
CA LYS A 353 -2.11 -9.35 -34.02
C LYS A 353 -1.29 -10.63 -33.81
N PRO A 354 0.03 -10.54 -33.51
CA PRO A 354 0.86 -11.73 -33.31
C PRO A 354 0.48 -12.44 -32.00
N GLN A 355 0.67 -13.75 -31.98
CA GLN A 355 0.55 -14.54 -30.76
C GLN A 355 1.84 -14.44 -29.94
N TRP A 356 1.75 -14.60 -28.61
CA TRP A 356 2.92 -14.58 -27.72
C TRP A 356 4.01 -15.59 -28.13
N SER A 357 3.62 -16.75 -28.68
CA SER A 357 4.53 -17.74 -29.22
C SER A 357 5.38 -17.23 -30.41
N GLU A 358 4.83 -16.32 -31.22
CA GLU A 358 5.53 -15.66 -32.33
C GLU A 358 6.48 -14.60 -31.80
N VAL A 359 6.06 -13.81 -30.82
CA VAL A 359 6.91 -12.79 -30.15
C VAL A 359 8.14 -13.45 -29.51
N ILE A 360 8.00 -14.61 -28.88
CA ILE A 360 9.13 -15.36 -28.32
C ILE A 360 10.11 -15.82 -29.43
N LYS A 361 9.61 -16.14 -30.62
CA LYS A 361 10.48 -16.48 -31.76
C LYS A 361 11.29 -15.28 -32.24
N TRP A 362 10.73 -14.06 -32.20
CA TRP A 362 11.46 -12.84 -32.61
C TRP A 362 12.73 -12.62 -31.80
N VAL A 363 12.75 -12.98 -30.52
CA VAL A 363 13.97 -12.91 -29.68
C VAL A 363 15.09 -13.82 -30.19
N LYS A 364 14.75 -14.95 -30.85
CA LYS A 364 15.70 -15.95 -31.33
C LYS A 364 16.26 -15.61 -32.70
N TYR A 365 15.68 -14.68 -33.47
CA TYR A 365 16.20 -14.30 -34.76
C TYR A 365 17.59 -13.67 -34.62
N LYS A 366 18.54 -14.17 -35.42
CA LYS A 366 19.87 -13.57 -35.60
C LYS A 366 19.78 -12.57 -36.74
N TYR A 367 20.07 -11.33 -36.47
CA TYR A 367 20.27 -10.27 -37.45
C TYR A 367 21.71 -9.80 -37.36
#